data_5880e31a8a9a96e6799b4e36b186fd6d
#
_entry.id   5880e31a8a9a96e6799b4e36b186fd6d
#
_cell.length_a   1.000
_cell.length_b   1.000
_cell.length_c   1.000
_cell.angle_alpha   90.00
_cell.angle_beta   90.00
_cell.angle_gamma   90.00
#
_symmetry.space_group_name_H-M   'P 1'
#
loop_
_entity.id
_entity.type
_entity.pdbx_description
1 polymer ?
#
loop_
_entity_poly.entity_id
_entity_poly.type
_entity_poly.pdbx_seq_one_letter_code
_entity_poly.pdbx_strand_id
1 'polypeptide(L)'
;VAQDEWLISPVVNMNASGEYYLDFLLAASYFDCYDVNNDWDWNKMQFNKRVVVNTMKVMTSTDEGKTWNEVFDLAKDVIANRTDRECYDTEFTSYLRYQINVSELAGKNAKFAFRYVRDEGEWMGNSMAVDAVKVLHKEPTSINDVKDAAPVVTKIGNTFTVNTNAQSVAVYNIAGQKIAEKSLAADKAIDASEWANGIYILRLSNGTAVKVAK
;
A
#
# COMPACT_ATOMS: atom_id res chain seq x y z
N VAL A 1 23.12 -29.56 -0.17
CA VAL A 1 23.53 -28.52 -1.13
C VAL A 1 22.63 -27.32 -0.92
N ALA A 2 23.20 -26.11 -0.80
CA ALA A 2 22.44 -24.87 -0.78
C ALA A 2 21.62 -24.72 -2.07
N GLN A 3 20.48 -24.07 -1.96
CA GLN A 3 19.65 -23.71 -3.13
C GLN A 3 19.41 -22.20 -3.13
N ASP A 4 19.47 -21.62 -4.32
CA ASP A 4 19.24 -20.19 -4.56
C ASP A 4 18.62 -20.06 -5.95
N GLU A 5 17.29 -20.19 -6.00
CA GLU A 5 16.53 -20.25 -7.24
C GLU A 5 15.77 -18.95 -7.45
N TRP A 6 15.81 -18.43 -8.68
CA TRP A 6 15.23 -17.15 -9.03
C TRP A 6 14.19 -17.25 -10.14
N LEU A 7 12.99 -16.73 -9.88
CA LEU A 7 11.98 -16.49 -10.88
C LEU A 7 11.89 -14.99 -11.12
N ILE A 8 12.40 -14.52 -12.26
CA ILE A 8 12.56 -13.10 -12.56
C ILE A 8 11.51 -12.65 -13.57
N SER A 9 10.82 -11.54 -13.29
CA SER A 9 9.83 -10.94 -14.19
C SER A 9 10.48 -10.26 -15.42
N PRO A 10 9.73 -10.05 -16.50
CA PRO A 10 10.04 -8.99 -17.45
C PRO A 10 10.12 -7.61 -16.76
N VAL A 11 10.62 -6.62 -17.50
CA VAL A 11 10.59 -5.22 -17.03
C VAL A 11 9.15 -4.74 -16.93
N VAL A 12 8.81 -4.18 -15.79
CA VAL A 12 7.52 -3.55 -15.52
C VAL A 12 7.72 -2.04 -15.52
N ASN A 13 6.92 -1.34 -16.31
CA ASN A 13 6.94 0.10 -16.38
C ASN A 13 5.99 0.68 -15.31
N MET A 14 6.55 1.45 -14.38
CA MET A 14 5.82 2.07 -13.28
C MET A 14 5.81 3.60 -13.41
N ASN A 15 5.57 4.09 -14.62
CA ASN A 15 5.76 5.51 -14.98
C ASN A 15 4.77 6.48 -14.35
N ALA A 16 3.61 6.02 -13.90
CA ALA A 16 2.63 6.88 -13.27
C ALA A 16 3.03 7.22 -11.83
N SER A 17 2.64 8.38 -11.36
CA SER A 17 2.66 8.70 -9.92
C SER A 17 1.54 7.94 -9.21
N GLY A 18 1.71 7.64 -7.94
CA GLY A 18 0.70 6.93 -7.15
C GLY A 18 1.29 5.81 -6.33
N GLU A 19 0.41 5.02 -5.75
CA GLU A 19 0.80 3.87 -4.96
C GLU A 19 0.86 2.62 -5.84
N TYR A 20 1.93 1.85 -5.66
CA TYR A 20 2.11 0.57 -6.32
C TYR A 20 2.21 -0.57 -5.31
N TYR A 21 1.57 -1.68 -5.65
CA TYR A 21 1.62 -2.90 -4.84
C TYR A 21 1.94 -4.10 -5.73
N LEU A 22 2.91 -4.89 -5.32
CA LEU A 22 3.10 -6.23 -5.86
C LEU A 22 2.12 -7.16 -5.14
N ASP A 23 1.20 -7.75 -5.90
CA ASP A 23 0.14 -8.64 -5.41
C ASP A 23 0.36 -10.03 -5.99
N PHE A 24 0.38 -11.05 -5.13
CA PHE A 24 0.59 -12.44 -5.56
C PHE A 24 0.00 -13.44 -4.57
N LEU A 25 -0.15 -14.66 -5.05
CA LEU A 25 -0.49 -15.81 -4.24
C LEU A 25 0.79 -16.64 -4.00
N LEU A 26 1.02 -17.04 -2.77
CA LEU A 26 2.14 -17.90 -2.39
C LEU A 26 1.58 -19.11 -1.62
N ALA A 27 1.85 -20.30 -2.12
CA ALA A 27 1.74 -21.53 -1.35
C ALA A 27 3.16 -21.95 -0.95
N ALA A 28 3.38 -22.07 0.34
CA ALA A 28 4.69 -22.37 0.88
C ALA A 28 4.61 -23.56 1.85
N SER A 29 5.52 -24.48 1.67
CA SER A 29 5.83 -25.51 2.63
C SER A 29 7.19 -25.19 3.25
N TYR A 30 7.27 -25.13 4.56
CA TYR A 30 8.49 -24.77 5.27
C TYR A 30 8.54 -25.47 6.62
N PHE A 31 9.76 -25.73 7.09
CA PHE A 31 10.00 -26.20 8.45
C PHE A 31 10.35 -25.00 9.32
N ASP A 32 9.53 -24.69 10.29
CA ASP A 32 9.75 -23.53 11.17
C ASP A 32 10.10 -23.92 12.61
N CYS A 33 10.28 -25.22 12.85
CA CYS A 33 10.45 -25.76 14.20
C CYS A 33 11.61 -26.75 14.34
N TYR A 34 12.31 -27.00 13.29
CA TYR A 34 13.36 -28.00 13.29
C TYR A 34 14.70 -27.36 13.67
N ASP A 35 15.34 -27.88 14.71
CA ASP A 35 16.76 -27.58 14.99
C ASP A 35 17.61 -28.76 14.52
N VAL A 36 18.52 -28.49 13.59
CA VAL A 36 19.49 -29.46 13.06
C VAL A 36 20.34 -30.13 14.15
N ASN A 37 20.47 -29.49 15.31
CA ASN A 37 21.17 -30.02 16.46
C ASN A 37 20.30 -30.92 17.36
N ASN A 38 19.07 -31.22 16.93
CA ASN A 38 18.14 -32.11 17.64
C ASN A 38 17.81 -31.65 19.07
N ASP A 39 17.61 -30.34 19.25
CA ASP A 39 17.34 -29.72 20.54
C ASP A 39 15.87 -29.87 20.98
N TRP A 40 15.41 -31.15 21.00
CA TRP A 40 14.07 -31.51 21.44
C TRP A 40 13.96 -31.50 22.97
N ASP A 41 13.05 -30.71 23.50
CA ASP A 41 12.74 -30.68 24.93
C ASP A 41 11.60 -31.65 25.25
N TRP A 42 11.94 -32.79 25.81
CA TRP A 42 10.98 -33.84 26.20
C TRP A 42 9.97 -33.40 27.29
N ASN A 43 10.32 -32.42 28.12
CA ASN A 43 9.43 -31.92 29.15
C ASN A 43 8.36 -30.98 28.56
N LYS A 44 8.67 -30.25 27.55
CA LYS A 44 7.78 -29.33 26.86
C LYS A 44 7.13 -29.94 25.62
N MET A 45 7.61 -31.13 25.19
CA MET A 45 7.20 -31.78 23.95
C MET A 45 7.33 -30.88 22.73
N GLN A 46 8.43 -30.14 22.63
CA GLN A 46 8.70 -29.19 21.54
C GLN A 46 10.22 -28.97 21.34
N PHE A 47 10.60 -28.43 20.20
CA PHE A 47 11.95 -27.92 20.00
C PHE A 47 12.18 -26.61 20.74
N ASN A 48 13.32 -26.44 21.40
CA ASN A 48 13.66 -25.22 22.11
C ASN A 48 13.95 -24.05 21.16
N LYS A 49 14.41 -24.34 19.95
CA LYS A 49 14.78 -23.33 18.97
C LYS A 49 14.03 -23.55 17.66
N ARG A 50 13.49 -22.47 17.12
CA ARG A 50 12.92 -22.45 15.77
C ARG A 50 14.02 -22.17 14.75
N VAL A 51 14.05 -22.98 13.70
CA VAL A 51 14.92 -22.77 12.54
C VAL A 51 14.03 -22.83 11.31
N VAL A 52 14.05 -21.77 10.52
CA VAL A 52 13.42 -21.76 9.21
C VAL A 52 14.44 -22.22 8.19
N VAL A 53 14.20 -23.40 7.63
CA VAL A 53 15.16 -24.09 6.74
C VAL A 53 15.19 -23.49 5.35
N ASN A 54 14.06 -22.99 4.89
CA ASN A 54 13.91 -22.41 3.56
C ASN A 54 12.96 -21.20 3.60
N THR A 55 13.18 -20.24 2.73
CA THR A 55 12.35 -19.05 2.63
C THR A 55 12.13 -18.62 1.18
N MET A 56 11.05 -17.88 0.96
CA MET A 56 10.81 -17.14 -0.26
C MET A 56 11.02 -15.65 0.02
N LYS A 57 11.85 -15.03 -0.81
CA LYS A 57 12.12 -13.59 -0.78
C LYS A 57 11.54 -12.94 -2.02
N VAL A 58 11.06 -11.71 -1.89
CA VAL A 58 10.74 -10.86 -3.03
C VAL A 58 11.83 -9.80 -3.15
N MET A 59 12.38 -9.72 -4.35
CA MET A 59 13.47 -8.82 -4.70
C MET A 59 13.01 -7.84 -5.77
N THR A 60 13.54 -6.62 -5.74
CA THR A 60 13.29 -5.58 -6.75
C THR A 60 14.60 -5.07 -7.34
N SER A 61 14.56 -4.69 -8.62
CA SER A 61 15.70 -4.11 -9.33
C SER A 61 15.22 -2.98 -10.23
N THR A 62 15.97 -1.89 -10.28
CA THR A 62 15.74 -0.74 -11.19
C THR A 62 16.87 -0.54 -12.21
N ASP A 63 17.81 -1.48 -12.29
CA ASP A 63 18.99 -1.46 -13.13
C ASP A 63 19.11 -2.71 -14.02
N GLU A 64 17.94 -3.22 -14.47
CA GLU A 64 17.80 -4.40 -15.33
C GLU A 64 18.23 -5.73 -14.69
N GLY A 65 18.36 -5.77 -13.38
CA GLY A 65 18.73 -6.98 -12.63
C GLY A 65 20.22 -7.07 -12.30
N LYS A 66 20.98 -5.98 -12.41
CA LYS A 66 22.39 -5.94 -11.99
C LYS A 66 22.52 -5.92 -10.47
N THR A 67 21.62 -5.18 -9.80
CA THR A 67 21.50 -5.17 -8.34
C THR A 67 20.07 -5.43 -7.91
N TRP A 68 19.91 -6.03 -6.73
CA TRP A 68 18.62 -6.45 -6.19
C TRP A 68 18.45 -6.01 -4.75
N ASN A 69 17.29 -5.45 -4.42
CA ASN A 69 16.89 -5.07 -3.07
C ASN A 69 15.83 -6.04 -2.55
N GLU A 70 16.00 -6.56 -1.34
CA GLU A 70 15.00 -7.39 -0.66
C GLU A 70 13.86 -6.48 -0.14
N VAL A 71 12.63 -6.78 -0.52
CA VAL A 71 11.42 -6.06 -0.07
C VAL A 71 10.47 -6.92 0.74
N PHE A 72 10.71 -8.22 0.77
CA PHE A 72 9.95 -9.18 1.56
C PHE A 72 10.77 -10.46 1.78
N ASP A 73 10.66 -11.04 2.97
CA ASP A 73 11.24 -12.33 3.33
C ASP A 73 10.22 -13.12 4.17
N LEU A 74 9.69 -14.21 3.63
CA LEU A 74 8.67 -15.03 4.30
C LEU A 74 9.10 -15.45 5.73
N ALA A 75 10.35 -15.82 5.91
CA ALA A 75 10.87 -16.23 7.21
C ALA A 75 10.86 -15.09 8.22
N LYS A 76 11.29 -13.88 7.83
CA LYS A 76 11.39 -12.72 8.71
C LYS A 76 10.05 -12.04 8.94
N ASP A 77 9.30 -11.82 7.85
CA ASP A 77 8.15 -10.91 7.88
C ASP A 77 6.87 -11.63 8.31
N VAL A 78 6.80 -12.93 8.11
CA VAL A 78 5.61 -13.73 8.41
C VAL A 78 5.88 -14.76 9.50
N ILE A 79 6.82 -15.70 9.25
CA ILE A 79 7.00 -16.85 10.14
C ILE A 79 7.54 -16.44 11.50
N ALA A 80 8.50 -15.53 11.55
CA ALA A 80 9.10 -15.05 12.80
C ALA A 80 8.07 -14.33 13.71
N ASN A 81 7.03 -13.76 13.11
CA ASN A 81 6.00 -13.00 13.82
C ASN A 81 4.77 -13.83 14.21
N ARG A 82 4.74 -15.11 13.87
CA ARG A 82 3.63 -16.00 14.27
C ARG A 82 3.61 -16.22 15.76
N THR A 83 2.41 -16.17 16.34
CA THR A 83 2.15 -16.42 17.77
C THR A 83 1.66 -17.82 18.05
N ASP A 84 1.03 -18.47 17.07
CA ASP A 84 0.62 -19.85 17.07
C ASP A 84 1.85 -20.75 16.86
N ARG A 85 2.42 -21.23 17.92
CA ARG A 85 3.69 -21.93 17.89
C ARG A 85 3.52 -23.45 17.93
N GLU A 86 2.68 -23.99 17.13
CA GLU A 86 2.74 -25.42 16.89
C GLU A 86 3.85 -25.71 15.88
N CYS A 87 4.75 -26.61 16.24
CA CYS A 87 5.83 -27.08 15.41
C CYS A 87 5.29 -28.02 14.33
N TYR A 88 5.07 -27.55 13.15
CA TYR A 88 4.65 -28.37 12.03
C TYR A 88 5.54 -28.21 10.83
N ASP A 89 5.76 -29.33 10.18
CA ASP A 89 5.94 -29.38 8.76
C ASP A 89 4.65 -28.81 8.15
N THR A 90 4.71 -27.58 7.64
CA THR A 90 3.56 -27.02 6.97
C THR A 90 3.42 -27.68 5.61
N GLU A 91 2.45 -28.55 5.49
CA GLU A 91 2.12 -29.14 4.19
C GLU A 91 1.77 -28.02 3.20
N PHE A 92 2.17 -28.25 1.96
CA PHE A 92 1.88 -27.40 0.82
C PHE A 92 0.38 -27.45 0.48
N THR A 93 -0.45 -26.73 1.22
CA THR A 93 -1.90 -26.93 1.15
C THR A 93 -2.72 -25.73 0.72
N SER A 94 -2.24 -24.50 0.87
CA SER A 94 -3.08 -23.33 0.62
C SER A 94 -2.28 -22.16 0.07
N TYR A 95 -2.82 -21.53 -0.97
CA TYR A 95 -2.35 -20.24 -1.44
C TYR A 95 -2.83 -19.12 -0.52
N LEU A 96 -1.90 -18.37 0.04
CA LEU A 96 -2.16 -17.14 0.77
C LEU A 96 -1.84 -15.94 -0.11
N ARG A 97 -2.66 -14.90 -0.03
CA ARG A 97 -2.43 -13.66 -0.77
C ARG A 97 -1.51 -12.74 0.00
N TYR A 98 -0.50 -12.23 -0.70
CA TYR A 98 0.41 -11.22 -0.21
C TYR A 98 0.31 -9.96 -1.06
N GLN A 99 0.42 -8.82 -0.42
CA GLN A 99 0.42 -7.52 -1.07
C GLN A 99 1.52 -6.66 -0.45
N ILE A 100 2.54 -6.35 -1.23
CA ILE A 100 3.73 -5.62 -0.79
C ILE A 100 3.71 -4.22 -1.40
N ASN A 101 3.82 -3.19 -0.58
CA ASN A 101 3.95 -1.82 -1.06
C ASN A 101 5.31 -1.62 -1.72
N VAL A 102 5.30 -1.23 -2.99
CA VAL A 102 6.49 -0.97 -3.81
C VAL A 102 6.42 0.43 -4.45
N SER A 103 5.72 1.36 -3.82
CA SER A 103 5.49 2.73 -4.32
C SER A 103 6.78 3.54 -4.48
N GLU A 104 7.86 3.16 -3.82
CA GLU A 104 9.20 3.75 -4.02
C GLU A 104 9.76 3.55 -5.43
N LEU A 105 9.18 2.62 -6.18
CA LEU A 105 9.52 2.34 -7.57
C LEU A 105 8.71 3.18 -8.57
N ALA A 106 7.78 4.02 -8.10
CA ALA A 106 7.01 4.91 -8.96
C ALA A 106 7.95 5.82 -9.79
N GLY A 107 7.63 5.99 -11.06
CA GLY A 107 8.45 6.73 -12.03
C GLY A 107 9.64 5.95 -12.58
N LYS A 108 9.79 4.66 -12.27
CA LYS A 108 10.93 3.83 -12.71
C LYS A 108 10.46 2.63 -13.54
N ASN A 109 11.40 2.09 -14.30
CA ASN A 109 11.29 0.72 -14.82
C ASN A 109 11.85 -0.23 -13.76
N ALA A 110 11.11 -1.27 -13.42
CA ALA A 110 11.51 -2.22 -12.40
C ALA A 110 11.38 -3.67 -12.86
N LYS A 111 12.21 -4.54 -12.33
CA LYS A 111 12.03 -5.98 -12.35
C LYS A 111 11.73 -6.47 -10.94
N PHE A 112 10.94 -7.51 -10.86
CA PHE A 112 10.65 -8.24 -9.64
C PHE A 112 11.24 -9.64 -9.75
N ALA A 113 11.68 -10.20 -8.62
CA ALA A 113 12.06 -11.60 -8.57
C ALA A 113 11.53 -12.26 -7.31
N PHE A 114 11.11 -13.51 -7.45
CA PHE A 114 10.85 -14.43 -6.35
C PHE A 114 12.09 -15.30 -6.21
N ARG A 115 12.73 -15.21 -5.05
CA ARG A 115 13.98 -15.91 -4.76
C ARG A 115 13.72 -16.94 -3.67
N TYR A 116 13.81 -18.22 -4.02
CA TYR A 116 13.80 -19.31 -3.07
C TYR A 116 15.22 -19.54 -2.54
N VAL A 117 15.37 -19.57 -1.23
CA VAL A 117 16.66 -19.77 -0.58
C VAL A 117 16.56 -20.91 0.43
N ARG A 118 17.55 -21.80 0.39
CA ARG A 118 17.79 -22.84 1.38
C ARG A 118 19.29 -22.91 1.67
N ASP A 119 19.67 -22.83 2.93
CA ASP A 119 21.05 -22.86 3.34
C ASP A 119 21.71 -24.25 3.16
N GLU A 120 23.02 -24.27 3.06
CA GLU A 120 23.78 -25.51 3.00
C GLU A 120 23.78 -26.21 4.36
N GLY A 121 23.71 -27.54 4.33
CA GLY A 121 23.68 -28.35 5.54
C GLY A 121 22.26 -28.76 5.94
N GLU A 122 21.26 -28.08 5.45
CA GLU A 122 19.85 -28.46 5.66
C GLU A 122 19.49 -29.63 4.73
N TRP A 123 18.99 -30.70 5.30
CA TRP A 123 18.73 -31.94 4.57
C TRP A 123 17.34 -31.99 3.94
N MET A 124 16.44 -31.13 4.39
CA MET A 124 15.09 -31.02 3.85
C MET A 124 14.79 -29.59 3.45
N GLY A 125 14.25 -29.41 2.27
CA GLY A 125 13.68 -28.16 1.79
C GLY A 125 12.37 -28.48 1.10
N ASN A 126 11.35 -27.68 1.36
CA ASN A 126 10.03 -27.92 0.81
C ASN A 126 9.73 -26.98 -0.37
N SER A 127 8.75 -27.40 -1.17
CA SER A 127 8.35 -26.66 -2.35
C SER A 127 7.64 -25.35 -1.97
N MET A 128 7.85 -24.34 -2.80
CA MET A 128 7.08 -23.11 -2.78
C MET A 128 6.54 -22.83 -4.18
N ALA A 129 5.31 -22.34 -4.27
CA ALA A 129 4.69 -22.00 -5.55
C ALA A 129 4.11 -20.59 -5.51
N VAL A 130 4.38 -19.83 -6.54
CA VAL A 130 3.88 -18.47 -6.74
C VAL A 130 2.87 -18.48 -7.88
N ASP A 131 1.74 -17.78 -7.69
CA ASP A 131 0.69 -17.68 -8.68
C ASP A 131 0.07 -16.27 -8.68
N ALA A 132 -0.69 -15.96 -9.73
CA ALA A 132 -1.49 -14.74 -9.90
C ALA A 132 -0.70 -13.44 -9.64
N VAL A 133 0.58 -13.39 -10.03
CA VAL A 133 1.45 -12.23 -9.83
C VAL A 133 0.99 -11.07 -10.69
N LYS A 134 0.81 -9.90 -10.07
CA LYS A 134 0.46 -8.65 -10.74
C LYS A 134 0.97 -7.44 -9.97
N VAL A 135 1.21 -6.37 -10.69
CA VAL A 135 1.47 -5.06 -10.11
C VAL A 135 0.18 -4.25 -10.15
N LEU A 136 -0.31 -3.88 -9.00
CA LEU A 136 -1.48 -3.02 -8.84
C LEU A 136 -1.02 -1.58 -8.74
N HIS A 137 -1.68 -0.69 -9.47
CA HIS A 137 -1.49 0.75 -9.38
C HIS A 137 -2.76 1.40 -8.82
N LYS A 138 -2.59 2.19 -7.79
CA LYS A 138 -3.62 3.10 -7.29
C LYS A 138 -3.25 4.51 -7.70
N GLU A 139 -4.07 5.10 -8.55
CA GLU A 139 -3.97 6.52 -8.82
C GLU A 139 -3.92 7.29 -7.49
N PRO A 140 -3.08 8.33 -7.41
CA PRO A 140 -3.19 9.22 -6.27
C PRO A 140 -4.66 9.68 -6.23
N THR A 141 -5.36 9.35 -5.19
CA THR A 141 -6.63 10.00 -4.90
C THR A 141 -6.29 11.42 -4.46
N SER A 142 -5.76 12.19 -5.39
CA SER A 142 -5.48 13.59 -5.17
C SER A 142 -6.80 14.34 -5.32
N ILE A 143 -7.33 14.59 -4.21
CA ILE A 143 -7.27 16.01 -3.77
C ILE A 143 -5.78 16.32 -3.68
N ASN A 144 -5.25 17.02 -4.71
CA ASN A 144 -3.93 17.61 -4.61
C ASN A 144 -3.87 18.23 -3.21
N ASP A 145 -2.93 17.80 -2.39
CA ASP A 145 -2.53 18.56 -1.21
C ASP A 145 -2.13 19.92 -1.75
N VAL A 146 -3.09 20.81 -1.80
CA VAL A 146 -2.85 22.22 -2.07
C VAL A 146 -1.97 22.65 -0.91
N LYS A 147 -0.68 22.85 -1.18
CA LYS A 147 0.26 23.47 -0.23
C LYS A 147 -0.17 24.89 0.14
N ASP A 148 -1.29 25.35 -0.36
CA ASP A 148 -2.01 26.52 0.13
C ASP A 148 -2.89 26.09 1.28
N ALA A 149 -2.78 26.78 2.39
CA ALA A 149 -3.59 26.54 3.58
C ALA A 149 -5.06 26.36 3.15
N ALA A 150 -5.69 25.28 3.65
CA ALA A 150 -7.09 24.99 3.32
C ALA A 150 -7.91 26.27 3.46
N PRO A 151 -8.76 26.63 2.50
CA PRO A 151 -9.50 27.86 2.55
C PRO A 151 -10.33 27.91 3.84
N VAL A 152 -10.07 28.88 4.67
CA VAL A 152 -10.83 29.06 5.91
C VAL A 152 -12.14 29.74 5.50
N VAL A 153 -13.24 29.04 5.67
CA VAL A 153 -14.57 29.61 5.49
C VAL A 153 -15.13 29.97 6.86
N THR A 154 -15.36 31.26 7.07
CA THR A 154 -16.03 31.79 8.26
C THR A 154 -17.47 32.14 7.92
N LYS A 155 -18.42 31.82 8.81
CA LYS A 155 -19.83 32.20 8.68
C LYS A 155 -20.19 33.22 9.75
N ILE A 156 -20.72 34.37 9.33
CA ILE A 156 -21.26 35.40 10.21
C ILE A 156 -22.67 35.73 9.71
N GLY A 157 -23.69 35.37 10.48
CA GLY A 157 -25.07 35.46 10.04
C GLY A 157 -25.32 34.62 8.79
N ASN A 158 -25.77 35.25 7.72
CA ASN A 158 -26.02 34.64 6.42
C ASN A 158 -24.87 34.84 5.42
N THR A 159 -23.73 35.33 5.87
CA THR A 159 -22.59 35.59 4.99
C THR A 159 -21.47 34.58 5.23
N PHE A 160 -20.97 33.92 4.17
CA PHE A 160 -19.76 33.12 4.18
C PHE A 160 -18.59 33.93 3.64
N THR A 161 -17.54 34.09 4.40
CA THR A 161 -16.29 34.69 3.95
C THR A 161 -15.28 33.59 3.67
N VAL A 162 -14.73 33.55 2.44
CA VAL A 162 -13.78 32.52 2.01
C VAL A 162 -12.39 33.13 1.93
N ASN A 163 -11.52 32.78 2.87
CA ASN A 163 -10.12 33.22 2.83
C ASN A 163 -9.36 32.26 1.88
N THR A 164 -9.11 32.72 0.67
CA THR A 164 -8.51 31.95 -0.42
C THR A 164 -7.81 32.87 -1.41
N ASN A 165 -6.91 32.29 -2.23
CA ASN A 165 -6.33 32.92 -3.41
C ASN A 165 -7.13 32.63 -4.69
N ALA A 166 -8.21 31.85 -4.63
CA ALA A 166 -9.06 31.58 -5.77
C ALA A 166 -9.76 32.84 -6.28
N GLN A 167 -9.97 32.92 -7.60
CA GLN A 167 -10.55 34.07 -8.29
C GLN A 167 -12.07 34.04 -8.30
N SER A 168 -12.67 32.85 -8.19
CA SER A 168 -14.13 32.68 -8.19
C SER A 168 -14.57 31.47 -7.39
N VAL A 169 -15.86 31.44 -7.05
CA VAL A 169 -16.53 30.32 -6.39
C VAL A 169 -17.83 30.01 -7.08
N ALA A 170 -18.10 28.73 -7.33
CA ALA A 170 -19.40 28.20 -7.72
C ALA A 170 -20.01 27.47 -6.53
N VAL A 171 -21.29 27.72 -6.25
CA VAL A 171 -22.02 27.15 -5.12
C VAL A 171 -23.01 26.11 -5.61
N TYR A 172 -22.97 24.93 -4.99
CA TYR A 172 -23.87 23.83 -5.34
C TYR A 172 -24.65 23.37 -4.11
N ASN A 173 -25.89 22.96 -4.30
CA ASN A 173 -26.67 22.24 -3.29
C ASN A 173 -26.26 20.75 -3.27
N ILE A 174 -26.78 19.97 -2.32
CA ILE A 174 -26.50 18.53 -2.20
C ILE A 174 -26.99 17.69 -3.39
N ALA A 175 -27.94 18.21 -4.19
CA ALA A 175 -28.38 17.55 -5.42
C ALA A 175 -27.44 17.83 -6.62
N GLY A 176 -26.35 18.58 -6.41
CA GLY A 176 -25.40 18.94 -7.45
C GLY A 176 -25.85 20.10 -8.36
N GLN A 177 -26.94 20.76 -8.05
CA GLN A 177 -27.42 21.92 -8.80
C GLN A 177 -26.58 23.14 -8.42
N LYS A 178 -26.08 23.87 -9.42
CA LYS A 178 -25.40 25.16 -9.20
C LYS A 178 -26.44 26.24 -8.90
N ILE A 179 -26.32 26.86 -7.74
CA ILE A 179 -27.25 27.88 -7.25
C ILE A 179 -26.69 29.29 -7.29
N ALA A 180 -25.37 29.44 -7.26
CA ALA A 180 -24.69 30.73 -7.35
C ALA A 180 -23.31 30.60 -7.93
N GLU A 181 -22.78 31.69 -8.47
CA GLU A 181 -21.39 31.86 -8.87
C GLU A 181 -20.97 33.30 -8.57
N LYS A 182 -19.77 33.48 -8.01
CA LYS A 182 -19.25 34.78 -7.65
C LYS A 182 -17.75 34.90 -7.91
N SER A 183 -17.34 36.08 -8.39
CA SER A 183 -15.92 36.44 -8.40
C SER A 183 -15.47 36.79 -6.97
N LEU A 184 -14.32 36.28 -6.57
CA LEU A 184 -13.66 36.54 -5.27
C LEU A 184 -12.51 37.54 -5.36
N ALA A 185 -12.28 38.12 -6.55
CA ALA A 185 -11.16 39.02 -6.77
C ALA A 185 -11.22 40.33 -5.95
N ALA A 186 -12.43 40.88 -5.80
CA ALA A 186 -12.65 42.13 -5.08
C ALA A 186 -13.28 41.94 -3.70
N ASP A 187 -14.10 40.93 -3.55
CA ASP A 187 -14.84 40.64 -2.30
C ASP A 187 -14.96 39.14 -2.09
N LYS A 188 -14.50 38.67 -0.96
CA LYS A 188 -14.47 37.26 -0.58
C LYS A 188 -15.72 36.81 0.18
N ALA A 189 -16.71 37.68 0.36
CA ALA A 189 -17.95 37.38 1.05
C ALA A 189 -19.04 36.87 0.10
N ILE A 190 -19.73 35.83 0.48
CA ILE A 190 -20.84 35.19 -0.24
C ILE A 190 -22.11 35.39 0.58
N ASP A 191 -23.05 36.13 0.07
CA ASP A 191 -24.35 36.30 0.70
C ASP A 191 -25.22 35.05 0.42
N ALA A 192 -25.70 34.44 1.48
CA ALA A 192 -26.56 33.27 1.48
C ALA A 192 -27.96 33.57 2.04
N SER A 193 -28.36 34.85 2.15
CA SER A 193 -29.65 35.23 2.72
C SER A 193 -30.83 34.52 2.05
N GLU A 194 -30.77 34.41 0.71
CA GLU A 194 -31.80 33.80 -0.11
C GLU A 194 -31.74 32.27 -0.20
N TRP A 195 -30.71 31.65 0.40
CA TRP A 195 -30.60 30.20 0.33
C TRP A 195 -31.49 29.52 1.39
N ALA A 196 -32.02 28.34 1.07
CA ALA A 196 -32.70 27.52 2.06
C ALA A 196 -31.72 27.00 3.12
N ASN A 197 -32.19 26.68 4.32
CA ASN A 197 -31.35 26.00 5.30
C ASN A 197 -30.90 24.63 4.76
N GLY A 198 -29.62 24.34 4.82
CA GLY A 198 -29.11 23.11 4.28
C GLY A 198 -27.59 23.11 4.10
N ILE A 199 -27.11 22.04 3.45
CA ILE A 199 -25.68 21.85 3.15
C ILE A 199 -25.40 22.28 1.71
N TYR A 200 -24.28 22.97 1.54
CA TYR A 200 -23.82 23.50 0.26
C TYR A 200 -22.35 23.16 0.04
N ILE A 201 -21.94 23.06 -1.22
CA ILE A 201 -20.58 22.86 -1.65
C ILE A 201 -20.10 24.12 -2.36
N LEU A 202 -19.09 24.76 -1.82
CA LEU A 202 -18.38 25.88 -2.43
C LEU A 202 -17.22 25.31 -3.25
N ARG A 203 -17.31 25.36 -4.57
CA ARG A 203 -16.24 24.92 -5.48
C ARG A 203 -15.47 26.13 -5.97
N LEU A 204 -14.21 26.22 -5.58
CA LEU A 204 -13.31 27.32 -5.91
C LEU A 204 -12.63 27.11 -7.28
N SER A 205 -12.24 28.20 -7.93
CA SER A 205 -11.57 28.14 -9.24
C SER A 205 -10.19 27.48 -9.23
N ASN A 206 -9.56 27.33 -8.06
CA ASN A 206 -8.32 26.57 -7.87
C ASN A 206 -8.53 25.06 -7.69
N GLY A 207 -9.76 24.57 -7.88
CA GLY A 207 -10.12 23.15 -7.76
C GLY A 207 -10.55 22.71 -6.38
N THR A 208 -10.38 23.54 -5.34
CA THR A 208 -10.78 23.20 -3.96
C THR A 208 -12.28 23.23 -3.79
N ALA A 209 -12.82 22.31 -2.98
CA ALA A 209 -14.23 22.29 -2.59
C ALA A 209 -14.37 22.32 -1.06
N VAL A 210 -15.27 23.16 -0.57
CA VAL A 210 -15.56 23.31 0.86
C VAL A 210 -17.03 23.08 1.14
N LYS A 211 -17.35 22.22 2.09
CA LYS A 211 -18.70 21.97 2.57
C LYS A 211 -19.07 23.00 3.64
N VAL A 212 -20.20 23.66 3.47
CA VAL A 212 -20.74 24.63 4.42
C VAL A 212 -22.19 24.32 4.76
N ALA A 213 -22.66 24.81 5.91
CA ALA A 213 -24.06 24.69 6.35
C ALA A 213 -24.65 26.08 6.54
N LYS A 214 -25.78 26.33 5.92
CA LYS A 214 -26.64 27.51 6.19
C LYS A 214 -27.62 27.22 7.30
#